data_f937f030ba872249291033ccb10d35ad
#
_entry.id   f937f030ba872249291033ccb10d35ad
#
_cell.length_a   1.000
_cell.length_b   1.000
_cell.length_c   1.000
_cell.angle_alpha   90.00
_cell.angle_beta   90.00
_cell.angle_gamma   90.00
#
_symmetry.space_group_name_H-M   'P 1'
#
loop_
_entity.id
_entity.type
_entity.pdbx_description
1 polymer ?
#
loop_
_entity_poly.entity_id
_entity_poly.type
_entity_poly.pdbx_seq_one_letter_code
_entity_poly.pdbx_strand_id
1 'polypeptide(L)'
;MTILDLTKYSICIFLAISFISCGRLIKDHRYDYLKEERGEELKIPKDEVTRPIVDFYPVSSNEEQEVSSDFYEIPLPQQVFSSGSTNQIRMHKLGELRWLYVESLPSTVWPLMKDFWTSSNYGLSFEDPNTGVIRSKEIVLSSLITKLEMRVEHGIRQSSSEIFLEHLMLDPDNSWIKVPVNQNIEDKVLRSALDFLSETSSKGGTSLVAL
;
A
#
# COMPACT_ATOMS: atom_id res chain seq x y z
N MET A 1 -60.13 -36.09 -3.76
CA MET A 1 -58.89 -35.53 -3.22
C MET A 1 -58.38 -36.49 -2.18
N THR A 2 -57.34 -37.23 -2.52
CA THR A 2 -56.84 -38.31 -1.64
C THR A 2 -56.01 -37.71 -0.49
N ILE A 3 -55.95 -38.39 0.63
CA ILE A 3 -55.16 -37.96 1.81
C ILE A 3 -53.69 -37.72 1.41
N LEU A 4 -53.20 -38.47 0.42
CA LEU A 4 -51.85 -38.34 -0.14
C LEU A 4 -51.63 -36.99 -0.86
N ASP A 5 -52.66 -36.43 -1.50
CA ASP A 5 -52.55 -35.15 -2.21
C ASP A 5 -52.54 -33.98 -1.19
N LEU A 6 -53.29 -34.10 -0.09
CA LEU A 6 -53.32 -33.11 0.97
C LEU A 6 -51.95 -33.00 1.68
N THR A 7 -51.27 -34.11 1.91
CA THR A 7 -49.91 -34.10 2.51
C THR A 7 -48.86 -33.49 1.60
N LYS A 8 -48.94 -33.70 0.29
CA LYS A 8 -48.03 -33.06 -0.69
C LYS A 8 -48.21 -31.54 -0.69
N TYR A 9 -49.45 -31.07 -0.72
CA TYR A 9 -49.70 -29.62 -0.67
C TYR A 9 -49.25 -29.01 0.64
N SER A 10 -49.43 -29.67 1.79
CA SER A 10 -48.94 -29.20 3.09
C SER A 10 -47.41 -29.10 3.13
N ILE A 11 -46.67 -30.04 2.57
CA ILE A 11 -45.21 -30.02 2.49
C ILE A 11 -44.74 -28.90 1.59
N CYS A 12 -45.38 -28.70 0.41
CA CYS A 12 -45.03 -27.59 -0.48
C CYS A 12 -45.26 -26.21 0.15
N ILE A 13 -46.34 -26.03 0.90
CA ILE A 13 -46.63 -24.75 1.62
C ILE A 13 -45.61 -24.53 2.72
N PHE A 14 -45.24 -25.55 3.48
CA PHE A 14 -44.23 -25.44 4.53
C PHE A 14 -42.84 -25.09 3.98
N LEU A 15 -42.46 -25.70 2.83
CA LEU A 15 -41.23 -25.35 2.11
C LEU A 15 -41.26 -23.90 1.61
N ALA A 16 -42.35 -23.45 1.02
CA ALA A 16 -42.50 -22.09 0.52
C ALA A 16 -42.37 -21.02 1.64
N ILE A 17 -42.95 -21.31 2.82
CA ILE A 17 -42.83 -20.42 3.99
C ILE A 17 -41.39 -20.34 4.52
N SER A 18 -40.64 -21.45 4.45
CA SER A 18 -39.23 -21.51 4.89
C SER A 18 -38.31 -20.62 4.04
N PHE A 19 -38.60 -20.44 2.76
CA PHE A 19 -37.79 -19.57 1.88
C PHE A 19 -38.02 -18.06 2.09
N ILE A 20 -39.10 -17.66 2.73
CA ILE A 20 -39.46 -16.23 2.94
C ILE A 20 -38.80 -15.67 4.23
N SER A 21 -38.25 -16.53 5.09
CA SER A 21 -37.89 -16.17 6.47
C SER A 21 -36.54 -15.50 6.67
N CYS A 22 -35.57 -15.56 5.75
CA CYS A 22 -34.21 -15.18 6.11
C CYS A 22 -33.74 -13.76 5.76
N GLY A 23 -34.47 -13.00 4.95
CA GLY A 23 -33.96 -11.71 4.42
C GLY A 23 -34.54 -10.46 5.07
N ARG A 24 -35.70 -10.55 5.76
CA ARG A 24 -36.50 -9.37 6.12
C ARG A 24 -36.45 -8.98 7.61
N LEU A 25 -35.83 -9.81 8.43
CA LEU A 25 -35.78 -9.62 9.91
C LEU A 25 -34.51 -8.93 10.40
N ILE A 26 -33.47 -8.84 9.58
CA ILE A 26 -32.23 -8.18 9.98
C ILE A 26 -32.26 -6.76 9.44
N LYS A 27 -32.49 -5.80 10.34
CA LYS A 27 -32.39 -4.37 10.01
C LYS A 27 -30.90 -4.03 9.82
N ASP A 28 -30.58 -3.40 8.70
CA ASP A 28 -29.23 -2.93 8.45
C ASP A 28 -28.99 -1.64 9.26
N HIS A 29 -28.08 -1.71 10.24
CA HIS A 29 -27.73 -0.60 11.13
C HIS A 29 -26.44 0.13 10.72
N ARG A 30 -25.86 -0.19 9.55
CA ARG A 30 -24.57 0.37 9.12
C ARG A 30 -24.50 1.88 9.10
N TYR A 31 -25.64 2.55 8.88
CA TYR A 31 -25.70 3.99 8.72
C TYR A 31 -26.53 4.68 9.82
N ASP A 32 -26.95 3.97 10.87
CA ASP A 32 -27.74 4.56 11.94
C ASP A 32 -26.98 5.67 12.66
N TYR A 33 -25.64 5.53 12.78
CA TYR A 33 -24.77 6.54 13.40
C TYR A 33 -24.77 7.89 12.67
N LEU A 34 -25.07 7.92 11.35
CA LEU A 34 -25.16 9.17 10.57
C LEU A 34 -26.43 9.96 10.89
N LYS A 35 -27.42 9.34 11.53
CA LYS A 35 -28.70 9.95 11.88
C LYS A 35 -28.75 10.37 13.34
N GLU A 36 -27.73 9.99 14.14
CA GLU A 36 -27.66 10.32 15.54
C GLU A 36 -27.33 11.80 15.72
N GLU A 37 -28.20 12.49 16.44
CA GLU A 37 -27.95 13.87 16.84
C GLU A 37 -26.88 13.92 17.94
N ARG A 38 -26.11 15.00 17.95
CA ARG A 38 -25.10 15.24 18.97
C ARG A 38 -25.76 15.25 20.34
N GLY A 39 -25.35 14.36 21.21
CA GLY A 39 -25.85 14.27 22.58
C GLY A 39 -25.65 15.59 23.36
N GLU A 40 -26.41 15.77 24.44
CA GLU A 40 -26.25 16.93 25.32
C GLU A 40 -24.83 16.99 25.89
N GLU A 41 -24.31 18.21 26.03
CA GLU A 41 -23.01 18.41 26.68
C GLU A 41 -22.98 17.86 28.10
N LEU A 42 -21.87 17.24 28.47
CA LEU A 42 -21.67 16.67 29.79
C LEU A 42 -21.82 17.76 30.88
N LYS A 43 -22.78 17.62 31.75
CA LYS A 43 -22.98 18.51 32.91
C LYS A 43 -22.00 18.15 34.02
N ILE A 44 -21.06 19.01 34.28
CA ILE A 44 -20.07 18.85 35.36
C ILE A 44 -20.74 19.21 36.71
N PRO A 45 -20.59 18.38 37.78
CA PRO A 45 -21.08 18.72 39.10
C PRO A 45 -20.49 20.03 39.61
N LYS A 46 -21.28 20.84 40.30
CA LYS A 46 -20.88 22.21 40.70
C LYS A 46 -19.73 22.28 41.70
N ASP A 47 -19.37 21.15 42.32
CA ASP A 47 -18.37 21.06 43.40
C ASP A 47 -17.01 20.50 42.88
N GLU A 48 -16.87 20.23 41.60
CA GLU A 48 -15.59 19.78 41.04
C GLU A 48 -14.79 20.92 40.39
N VAL A 49 -13.50 20.97 40.74
CA VAL A 49 -12.55 21.88 40.11
C VAL A 49 -12.26 21.41 38.69
N THR A 50 -12.93 22.02 37.73
CA THR A 50 -12.72 21.74 36.32
C THR A 50 -11.40 22.34 35.86
N ARG A 51 -10.51 21.49 35.38
CA ARG A 51 -9.37 21.97 34.58
C ARG A 51 -9.92 22.44 33.22
N PRO A 52 -9.43 23.57 32.67
CA PRO A 52 -9.84 24.00 31.35
C PRO A 52 -9.52 22.89 30.34
N ILE A 53 -10.56 22.50 29.58
CA ILE A 53 -10.34 21.56 28.47
C ILE A 53 -9.56 22.31 27.40
N VAL A 54 -8.30 21.96 27.26
CA VAL A 54 -7.44 22.49 26.20
C VAL A 54 -7.46 21.48 25.05
N ASP A 55 -7.99 21.90 23.92
CA ASP A 55 -7.93 21.08 22.72
C ASP A 55 -6.53 21.15 22.10
N PHE A 56 -5.68 20.16 22.42
CA PHE A 56 -4.33 20.06 21.90
C PHE A 56 -4.27 19.64 20.42
N TYR A 57 -5.36 19.11 19.90
CA TYR A 57 -5.46 18.62 18.53
C TYR A 57 -6.79 19.09 17.91
N PRO A 58 -6.92 20.41 17.64
CA PRO A 58 -8.15 20.89 17.04
C PRO A 58 -8.37 20.21 15.70
N VAL A 59 -9.45 19.44 15.59
CA VAL A 59 -9.90 18.94 14.30
C VAL A 59 -10.37 20.17 13.53
N SER A 60 -9.70 20.47 12.42
CA SER A 60 -10.18 21.54 11.53
C SER A 60 -11.62 21.21 11.15
N SER A 61 -12.56 22.03 11.60
CA SER A 61 -13.93 22.01 11.10
C SER A 61 -13.87 22.46 9.65
N ASN A 62 -13.55 21.55 8.75
CA ASN A 62 -13.92 21.76 7.37
C ASN A 62 -15.42 21.95 7.39
N GLU A 63 -15.86 23.12 6.89
CA GLU A 63 -17.24 23.47 6.70
C GLU A 63 -18.01 22.22 6.28
N GLU A 64 -19.15 22.00 6.91
CA GLU A 64 -20.05 20.88 6.71
C GLU A 64 -20.05 20.43 5.25
N GLN A 65 -19.14 19.54 4.90
CA GLN A 65 -19.28 18.79 3.69
C GLN A 65 -20.52 17.95 3.95
N GLU A 66 -21.66 18.37 3.37
CA GLU A 66 -22.83 17.53 3.32
C GLU A 66 -22.34 16.14 2.91
N VAL A 67 -22.30 15.24 3.87
CA VAL A 67 -22.01 13.85 3.59
C VAL A 67 -23.16 13.40 2.73
N SER A 68 -22.94 13.44 1.42
CA SER A 68 -23.92 12.97 0.47
C SER A 68 -24.29 11.56 0.93
N SER A 69 -25.57 11.33 1.13
CA SER A 69 -26.11 10.03 1.54
C SER A 69 -25.97 8.98 0.43
N ASP A 70 -25.30 9.33 -0.65
CA ASP A 70 -24.90 8.40 -1.68
C ASP A 70 -23.85 7.46 -1.10
N PHE A 71 -24.17 6.18 -1.17
CA PHE A 71 -23.34 5.08 -0.68
C PHE A 71 -21.87 5.32 -1.01
N TYR A 72 -21.07 5.74 -0.02
CA TYR A 72 -19.63 5.76 -0.16
C TYR A 72 -19.15 4.31 -0.15
N GLU A 73 -18.97 3.78 -1.35
CA GLU A 73 -18.37 2.47 -1.50
C GLU A 73 -16.89 2.59 -1.14
N ILE A 74 -16.52 2.04 0.02
CA ILE A 74 -15.13 1.99 0.46
C ILE A 74 -14.38 1.19 -0.60
N PRO A 75 -13.40 1.77 -1.30
CA PRO A 75 -12.64 1.03 -2.30
C PRO A 75 -11.93 -0.15 -1.61
N LEU A 76 -12.12 -1.34 -2.15
CA LEU A 76 -11.45 -2.53 -1.66
C LEU A 76 -9.93 -2.33 -1.78
N PRO A 77 -9.15 -2.78 -0.78
CA PRO A 77 -7.71 -2.72 -0.86
C PRO A 77 -7.23 -3.47 -2.11
N GLN A 78 -6.34 -2.83 -2.85
CA GLN A 78 -5.75 -3.44 -4.04
C GLN A 78 -4.92 -4.66 -3.64
N GLN A 79 -5.01 -5.72 -4.43
CA GLN A 79 -4.21 -6.91 -4.19
C GLN A 79 -2.74 -6.62 -4.55
N VAL A 80 -1.83 -7.00 -3.66
CA VAL A 80 -0.39 -6.96 -3.93
C VAL A 80 -0.02 -8.22 -4.72
N PHE A 81 0.47 -8.01 -5.93
CA PHE A 81 1.01 -9.08 -6.75
C PHE A 81 2.51 -9.19 -6.54
N SER A 82 3.01 -10.41 -6.42
CA SER A 82 4.45 -10.67 -6.30
C SER A 82 4.91 -11.64 -7.40
N SER A 83 6.05 -11.35 -8.00
CA SER A 83 6.71 -12.22 -8.98
C SER A 83 8.22 -12.22 -8.70
N GLY A 84 8.84 -13.37 -8.87
CA GLY A 84 10.29 -13.52 -8.67
C GLY A 84 10.72 -14.97 -8.80
N SER A 85 12.00 -15.17 -9.01
CA SER A 85 12.60 -16.50 -9.23
C SER A 85 12.89 -17.25 -7.94
N THR A 86 12.97 -16.55 -6.80
CA THR A 86 13.28 -17.13 -5.49
C THR A 86 12.34 -16.58 -4.42
N ASN A 87 12.12 -17.36 -3.35
CA ASN A 87 11.31 -16.91 -2.22
C ASN A 87 11.94 -15.71 -1.46
N GLN A 88 13.24 -15.50 -1.62
CA GLN A 88 14.03 -14.50 -0.90
C GLN A 88 14.00 -13.13 -1.56
N ILE A 89 13.88 -13.07 -2.90
CA ILE A 89 13.85 -11.82 -3.66
C ILE A 89 12.64 -11.84 -4.58
N ARG A 90 11.77 -10.85 -4.45
CA ARG A 90 10.51 -10.77 -5.19
C ARG A 90 10.23 -9.36 -5.65
N MET A 91 9.67 -9.23 -6.84
CA MET A 91 9.08 -7.98 -7.29
C MET A 91 7.63 -7.93 -6.86
N HIS A 92 7.25 -6.89 -6.15
CA HIS A 92 5.88 -6.61 -5.75
C HIS A 92 5.28 -5.53 -6.63
N LYS A 93 3.96 -5.59 -6.80
CA LYS A 93 3.19 -4.60 -7.53
C LYS A 93 1.89 -4.30 -6.79
N LEU A 94 1.60 -3.00 -6.63
CA LEU A 94 0.35 -2.50 -6.08
C LEU A 94 -0.12 -1.31 -6.94
N GLY A 95 -1.12 -1.53 -7.77
CA GLY A 95 -1.51 -0.55 -8.79
C GLY A 95 -0.36 -0.26 -9.76
N GLU A 96 0.05 0.99 -9.82
CA GLU A 96 1.19 1.43 -10.63
C GLU A 96 2.53 1.33 -9.90
N LEU A 97 2.51 1.27 -8.57
CA LEU A 97 3.72 1.17 -7.75
C LEU A 97 4.34 -0.22 -7.87
N ARG A 98 5.66 -0.25 -8.06
CA ARG A 98 6.47 -1.47 -8.07
C ARG A 98 7.69 -1.30 -7.20
N TRP A 99 8.06 -2.38 -6.50
CA TRP A 99 9.25 -2.40 -5.67
C TRP A 99 9.79 -3.82 -5.55
N LEU A 100 11.05 -3.93 -5.14
CA LEU A 100 11.65 -5.22 -4.82
C LEU A 100 11.57 -5.45 -3.31
N TYR A 101 11.16 -6.63 -2.95
CA TYR A 101 11.26 -7.17 -1.61
C TYR A 101 12.46 -8.11 -1.54
N VAL A 102 13.31 -7.94 -0.55
CA VAL A 102 14.50 -8.77 -0.30
C VAL A 102 14.46 -9.24 1.14
N GLU A 103 14.57 -10.54 1.37
CA GLU A 103 14.59 -11.14 2.71
C GLU A 103 15.99 -11.02 3.31
N SER A 104 16.46 -9.80 3.50
CA SER A 104 17.73 -9.43 4.09
C SER A 104 17.68 -8.00 4.61
N LEU A 105 18.55 -7.69 5.59
CA LEU A 105 18.62 -6.36 6.17
C LEU A 105 19.12 -5.31 5.18
N PRO A 106 18.69 -4.02 5.31
CA PRO A 106 19.21 -2.94 4.49
C PRO A 106 20.72 -2.80 4.52
N SER A 107 21.36 -3.09 5.64
CA SER A 107 22.83 -3.08 5.76
C SER A 107 23.55 -4.10 4.85
N THR A 108 22.87 -5.19 4.52
CA THR A 108 23.38 -6.20 3.57
C THR A 108 23.01 -5.85 2.13
N VAL A 109 21.80 -5.34 1.92
CA VAL A 109 21.28 -5.03 0.58
C VAL A 109 21.90 -3.76 0.01
N TRP A 110 22.16 -2.75 0.84
CA TRP A 110 22.71 -1.47 0.44
C TRP A 110 24.01 -1.57 -0.39
N PRO A 111 25.08 -2.25 0.08
CA PRO A 111 26.30 -2.37 -0.70
C PRO A 111 26.06 -3.07 -2.05
N LEU A 112 25.18 -4.06 -2.11
CA LEU A 112 24.85 -4.75 -3.36
C LEU A 112 24.15 -3.81 -4.34
N MET A 113 23.26 -2.96 -3.87
CA MET A 113 22.60 -1.96 -4.73
C MET A 113 23.58 -0.88 -5.19
N LYS A 114 24.55 -0.48 -4.36
CA LYS A 114 25.63 0.39 -4.78
C LYS A 114 26.48 -0.24 -5.89
N ASP A 115 26.84 -1.52 -5.76
CA ASP A 115 27.58 -2.27 -6.78
C ASP A 115 26.76 -2.40 -8.08
N PHE A 116 25.47 -2.67 -7.98
CA PHE A 116 24.56 -2.65 -9.11
C PHE A 116 24.61 -1.30 -9.86
N TRP A 117 24.47 -0.16 -9.15
CA TRP A 117 24.51 1.15 -9.78
C TRP A 117 25.89 1.46 -10.41
N THR A 118 26.97 1.09 -9.72
CA THR A 118 28.33 1.32 -10.20
C THR A 118 28.64 0.51 -11.46
N SER A 119 28.10 -0.70 -11.55
CA SER A 119 28.27 -1.58 -12.70
C SER A 119 27.26 -1.35 -13.83
N SER A 120 26.18 -0.63 -13.54
CA SER A 120 25.13 -0.32 -14.52
C SER A 120 25.52 0.79 -15.48
N ASN A 121 24.83 0.86 -16.62
CA ASN A 121 25.01 1.96 -17.58
C ASN A 121 24.47 3.31 -17.07
N TYR A 122 23.75 3.32 -15.93
CA TYR A 122 23.18 4.54 -15.34
C TYR A 122 24.20 5.33 -14.53
N GLY A 123 25.23 4.65 -14.02
CA GLY A 123 26.28 5.25 -13.18
C GLY A 123 25.76 5.80 -11.86
N LEU A 124 26.67 6.04 -10.95
CA LEU A 124 26.39 6.56 -9.61
C LEU A 124 26.77 8.05 -9.56
N SER A 125 25.88 8.93 -9.08
CA SER A 125 26.17 10.35 -8.84
C SER A 125 26.07 10.76 -7.38
N PHE A 126 25.22 10.11 -6.60
CA PHE A 126 24.99 10.40 -5.18
C PHE A 126 24.65 9.14 -4.42
N GLU A 127 25.13 9.05 -3.19
CA GLU A 127 24.80 7.98 -2.26
C GLU A 127 24.73 8.53 -0.84
N ASP A 128 23.76 8.08 -0.07
CA ASP A 128 23.65 8.34 1.37
C ASP A 128 23.13 7.07 2.07
N PRO A 129 24.02 6.35 2.76
CA PRO A 129 23.62 5.13 3.46
C PRO A 129 22.69 5.37 4.66
N ASN A 130 22.68 6.60 5.24
CA ASN A 130 21.84 6.91 6.39
C ASN A 130 20.37 7.02 6.00
N THR A 131 20.11 7.59 4.82
CA THR A 131 18.75 7.73 4.27
C THR A 131 18.37 6.61 3.32
N GLY A 132 19.31 5.70 3.00
CA GLY A 132 19.09 4.61 2.06
C GLY A 132 18.95 5.06 0.60
N VAL A 133 19.42 6.25 0.23
CA VAL A 133 19.22 6.85 -1.11
C VAL A 133 20.45 6.69 -1.99
N ILE A 134 20.23 6.20 -3.21
CA ILE A 134 21.23 6.12 -4.29
C ILE A 134 20.64 6.81 -5.52
N ARG A 135 21.42 7.70 -6.17
CA ARG A 135 21.00 8.39 -7.41
C ARG A 135 21.91 8.08 -8.58
N SER A 136 21.30 7.91 -9.74
CA SER A 136 22.02 7.78 -11.00
C SER A 136 22.67 9.10 -11.41
N LYS A 137 23.59 9.04 -12.37
CA LYS A 137 23.97 10.19 -13.18
C LYS A 137 22.77 10.67 -14.01
N GLU A 138 22.93 11.87 -14.58
CA GLU A 138 21.93 12.40 -15.50
C GLU A 138 21.83 11.54 -16.76
N ILE A 139 20.60 11.24 -17.14
CA ILE A 139 20.26 10.43 -18.29
C ILE A 139 19.39 11.28 -19.21
N VAL A 140 19.73 11.34 -20.49
CA VAL A 140 18.90 12.04 -21.46
C VAL A 140 17.92 11.03 -22.07
N LEU A 141 16.64 11.24 -21.83
CA LEU A 141 15.55 10.43 -22.35
C LEU A 141 14.58 11.33 -23.13
N SER A 142 14.39 11.05 -24.40
CA SER A 142 13.46 11.81 -25.26
C SER A 142 13.66 13.34 -25.17
N SER A 143 14.91 13.79 -25.11
CA SER A 143 15.32 15.21 -24.97
C SER A 143 15.07 15.82 -23.57
N LEU A 144 14.69 15.02 -22.59
CA LEU A 144 14.54 15.44 -21.20
C LEU A 144 15.73 14.95 -20.38
N ILE A 145 16.23 15.83 -19.49
CA ILE A 145 17.25 15.44 -18.50
C ILE A 145 16.55 14.80 -17.32
N THR A 146 16.94 13.57 -17.04
CA THR A 146 16.30 12.76 -16.00
C THR A 146 17.32 12.12 -15.08
N LYS A 147 16.90 11.72 -13.90
CA LYS A 147 17.65 10.90 -12.93
C LYS A 147 16.78 9.80 -12.38
N LEU A 148 17.40 8.73 -11.96
CA LEU A 148 16.75 7.66 -11.20
C LEU A 148 17.22 7.74 -9.76
N GLU A 149 16.29 7.73 -8.83
CA GLU A 149 16.55 7.65 -7.40
C GLU A 149 16.05 6.30 -6.89
N MET A 150 16.96 5.54 -6.32
CA MET A 150 16.65 4.27 -5.66
C MET A 150 16.74 4.47 -4.16
N ARG A 151 15.78 3.91 -3.42
CA ARG A 151 15.73 3.96 -1.97
C ARG A 151 15.63 2.55 -1.41
N VAL A 152 16.55 2.23 -0.50
CA VAL A 152 16.57 0.96 0.22
C VAL A 152 16.07 1.22 1.63
N GLU A 153 14.93 0.66 1.97
CA GLU A 153 14.26 0.85 3.25
C GLU A 153 14.11 -0.46 4.01
N HIS A 154 13.85 -0.39 5.31
CA HIS A 154 13.43 -1.56 6.07
C HIS A 154 12.07 -2.04 5.56
N GLY A 155 11.97 -3.33 5.31
CA GLY A 155 10.71 -3.95 4.94
C GLY A 155 9.78 -4.14 6.14
N ILE A 156 8.52 -4.46 5.84
CA ILE A 156 7.48 -4.72 6.86
C ILE A 156 7.84 -5.93 7.74
N ARG A 157 8.55 -6.91 7.18
CA ARG A 157 8.99 -8.07 7.94
C ARG A 157 10.34 -7.80 8.59
N GLN A 158 10.52 -8.34 9.80
CA GLN A 158 11.80 -8.34 10.47
C GLN A 158 12.87 -8.96 9.56
N SER A 159 14.05 -8.34 9.48
CA SER A 159 15.14 -8.78 8.61
C SER A 159 14.84 -8.78 7.11
N SER A 160 14.02 -7.83 6.65
CA SER A 160 13.76 -7.63 5.24
C SER A 160 14.03 -6.19 4.80
N SER A 161 14.20 -6.00 3.50
CA SER A 161 14.34 -4.70 2.85
C SER A 161 13.34 -4.55 1.73
N GLU A 162 12.95 -3.32 1.48
CA GLU A 162 12.17 -2.91 0.32
C GLU A 162 12.96 -1.89 -0.48
N ILE A 163 12.99 -2.08 -1.80
CA ILE A 163 13.74 -1.24 -2.72
C ILE A 163 12.76 -0.56 -3.65
N PHE A 164 12.65 0.74 -3.51
CA PHE A 164 11.81 1.60 -4.35
C PHE A 164 12.67 2.31 -5.38
N LEU A 165 12.08 2.59 -6.53
CA LEU A 165 12.71 3.36 -7.60
C LEU A 165 11.80 4.51 -8.00
N GLU A 166 12.36 5.70 -8.07
CA GLU A 166 11.68 6.91 -8.52
C GLU A 166 12.40 7.51 -9.74
N HIS A 167 11.62 7.98 -10.67
CA HIS A 167 12.12 8.70 -11.85
C HIS A 167 11.92 10.20 -11.64
N LEU A 168 13.02 10.94 -11.71
CA LEU A 168 13.05 12.38 -11.53
C LEU A 168 13.38 13.06 -12.86
N MET A 169 12.73 14.16 -13.15
CA MET A 169 12.95 15.00 -14.34
C MET A 169 13.37 16.39 -13.91
N LEU A 170 14.29 16.98 -14.67
CA LEU A 170 14.67 18.39 -14.48
C LEU A 170 13.61 19.29 -15.10
N ASP A 171 12.97 20.09 -14.26
CA ASP A 171 11.98 21.09 -14.67
C ASP A 171 12.68 22.35 -15.23
N PRO A 172 12.02 23.15 -16.09
CA PRO A 172 12.53 24.42 -16.58
C PRO A 172 13.05 25.39 -15.49
N ASP A 173 12.47 25.31 -14.29
CA ASP A 173 12.89 26.08 -13.11
C ASP A 173 14.16 25.52 -12.43
N ASN A 174 14.84 24.55 -13.06
CA ASN A 174 16.02 23.87 -12.56
C ASN A 174 15.80 23.09 -11.25
N SER A 175 14.56 22.66 -10.99
CA SER A 175 14.18 21.79 -9.90
C SER A 175 13.95 20.35 -10.35
N TRP A 176 14.22 19.38 -9.46
CA TRP A 176 13.95 17.97 -9.74
C TRP A 176 12.55 17.63 -9.27
N ILE A 177 11.70 17.24 -10.23
CA ILE A 177 10.33 16.83 -9.96
C ILE A 177 10.14 15.34 -10.26
N LYS A 178 9.28 14.69 -9.48
CA LYS A 178 8.92 13.31 -9.71
C LYS A 178 8.07 13.20 -10.95
N VAL A 179 8.51 12.37 -11.89
CA VAL A 179 7.73 12.08 -13.10
C VAL A 179 6.61 11.11 -12.72
N PRO A 180 5.39 11.26 -13.24
CA PRO A 180 4.37 10.22 -13.16
C PRO A 180 4.96 8.89 -13.63
N VAL A 181 4.68 7.81 -12.93
CA VAL A 181 5.29 6.49 -13.11
C VAL A 181 5.50 6.16 -14.59
N ASN A 182 6.76 6.18 -15.03
CA ASN A 182 7.12 5.68 -16.34
C ASN A 182 7.44 4.19 -16.22
N GLN A 183 6.42 3.38 -16.27
CA GLN A 183 6.48 1.93 -16.04
C GLN A 183 7.57 1.22 -16.84
N ASN A 184 7.93 1.73 -18.03
CA ASN A 184 8.90 1.08 -18.90
C ASN A 184 10.33 1.18 -18.38
N ILE A 185 10.73 2.33 -17.81
CA ILE A 185 12.09 2.53 -17.30
C ILE A 185 12.25 1.95 -15.92
N GLU A 186 11.32 2.27 -15.03
CA GLU A 186 11.34 1.79 -13.64
C GLU A 186 11.26 0.26 -13.58
N ASP A 187 10.37 -0.35 -14.36
CA ASP A 187 10.23 -1.80 -14.46
C ASP A 187 11.50 -2.47 -14.99
N LYS A 188 12.11 -1.88 -16.03
CA LYS A 188 13.35 -2.40 -16.61
C LYS A 188 14.51 -2.36 -15.61
N VAL A 189 14.66 -1.25 -14.89
CA VAL A 189 15.74 -1.10 -13.90
C VAL A 189 15.50 -2.02 -12.69
N LEU A 190 14.27 -2.10 -12.19
CA LEU A 190 13.94 -3.01 -11.09
C LEU A 190 14.15 -4.48 -11.47
N ARG A 191 13.82 -4.90 -12.71
CA ARG A 191 14.12 -6.26 -13.19
C ARG A 191 15.62 -6.51 -13.26
N SER A 192 16.38 -5.56 -13.79
CA SER A 192 17.85 -5.69 -13.84
C SER A 192 18.45 -5.78 -12.43
N ALA A 193 17.92 -5.03 -11.47
CA ALA A 193 18.34 -5.11 -10.07
C ALA A 193 17.95 -6.47 -9.43
N LEU A 194 16.76 -6.99 -9.73
CA LEU A 194 16.32 -8.32 -9.29
C LEU A 194 17.25 -9.41 -9.84
N ASP A 195 17.58 -9.37 -11.14
CA ASP A 195 18.46 -10.34 -11.76
C ASP A 195 19.86 -10.29 -11.14
N PHE A 196 20.40 -9.07 -10.93
CA PHE A 196 21.69 -8.85 -10.29
C PHE A 196 21.72 -9.42 -8.87
N LEU A 197 20.71 -9.16 -8.04
CA LEU A 197 20.61 -9.68 -6.68
C LEU A 197 20.49 -11.21 -6.67
N SER A 198 19.70 -11.76 -7.60
CA SER A 198 19.51 -13.21 -7.72
C SER A 198 20.80 -13.92 -8.13
N GLU A 199 21.57 -13.36 -9.06
CA GLU A 199 22.87 -13.88 -9.46
C GLU A 199 23.91 -13.80 -8.33
N THR A 200 23.94 -12.69 -7.61
CA THR A 200 24.86 -12.50 -6.48
C THR A 200 24.55 -13.46 -5.36
N SER A 201 23.27 -13.68 -5.05
CA SER A 201 22.82 -14.68 -4.08
C SER A 201 23.23 -16.10 -4.47
N SER A 202 23.18 -16.43 -5.75
CA SER A 202 23.54 -17.77 -6.23
C SER A 202 25.05 -18.04 -6.27
N LYS A 203 25.85 -17.01 -6.60
CA LYS A 203 27.32 -17.13 -6.74
C LYS A 203 28.06 -17.04 -5.41
N GLY A 204 27.50 -16.34 -4.44
CA GLY A 204 28.18 -16.03 -3.17
C GLY A 204 28.21 -17.18 -2.16
N GLY A 205 27.44 -18.24 -2.32
CA GLY A 205 27.27 -19.27 -1.30
C GLY A 205 26.82 -18.74 0.07
N THR A 206 26.72 -17.44 0.18
CA THR A 206 26.26 -16.70 1.34
C THR A 206 24.76 -16.51 1.15
N SER A 207 23.99 -17.32 1.84
CA SER A 207 22.57 -17.07 1.98
C SER A 207 22.40 -15.61 2.41
N LEU A 208 21.62 -14.82 1.65
CA LEU A 208 21.17 -13.50 2.09
C LEU A 208 20.28 -13.57 3.35
N VAL A 209 20.08 -14.79 3.86
CA VAL A 209 19.37 -15.03 5.11
C VAL A 209 20.31 -14.68 6.25
N ALA A 210 19.98 -13.64 6.99
CA ALA A 210 20.62 -13.34 8.26
C ALA A 210 20.46 -14.53 9.20
N LEU A 211 21.58 -14.98 9.76
CA LEU A 211 21.63 -15.88 10.92
C LEU A 211 21.02 -15.17 12.13
#